data_e606d6ac3a223921364b91a2a7069154
#
_entry.id   e606d6ac3a223921364b91a2a7069154
#
_cell.length_a   1.000
_cell.length_b   1.000
_cell.length_c   1.000
_cell.angle_alpha   90.00
_cell.angle_beta   90.00
_cell.angle_gamma   90.00
#
_symmetry.space_group_name_H-M   'P 1'
#
loop_
_entity.id
_entity.type
_entity.pdbx_description
1 polymer ?
#
loop_
_entity_poly.entity_id
_entity_poly.type
_entity_poly.pdbx_seq_one_letter_code
_entity_poly.pdbx_strand_id
1 'polypeptide(L)'
;MTQKRKDIQLVQGVGDMEYIRKTFTFEGKRYTVRGKTEKEAIMKMANKLRDLEEGSVVISGNTLVKDWALKCVETYKTNQAEATRKAYLEKMNSVIFTKIGSRTLKSIKPFDVQNVMNSLQGYSKSYISDIYQMLRFIFSKAKTNKLIADDPTLDLQKPKGTKKNRRALTENEEYHFLKVCEESDRFLVFMLMYYCSCRTSEAINIMGKDIVAITESGEKYNVLHIRGTKSGNADRKVPLPDVLYHRIKNTPKFNYVATDTRGNKYTKSSLKCALNALRREMNISMGCKVFRNELIQPLPLADDFVPYCLRHTYCSNLCKKGVDIRVAQYLMGHSDIRLTANIYTHTDNSAIVDAAKKMGV
;
A
#
# COMPACT_ATOMS: atom_id res chain seq x y z
N MET A 1 -55.36 -9.76 9.29
CA MET A 1 -55.26 -8.71 10.30
C MET A 1 -55.32 -9.33 11.69
N THR A 2 -54.19 -9.62 12.32
CA THR A 2 -54.13 -10.23 13.65
C THR A 2 -53.36 -9.28 14.55
N GLN A 3 -54.12 -8.59 15.39
CA GLN A 3 -53.66 -7.65 16.41
C GLN A 3 -52.85 -8.43 17.46
N LYS A 4 -51.53 -8.37 17.46
CA LYS A 4 -50.69 -8.98 18.51
C LYS A 4 -50.65 -8.08 19.73
N ARG A 5 -51.11 -8.66 20.88
CA ARG A 5 -51.10 -8.07 22.20
C ARG A 5 -49.75 -7.51 22.58
N LYS A 6 -49.74 -6.28 23.08
CA LYS A 6 -48.58 -5.59 23.64
C LYS A 6 -48.48 -5.96 25.13
N ASP A 7 -47.52 -6.77 25.49
CA ASP A 7 -47.25 -7.08 26.90
C ASP A 7 -46.46 -5.94 27.55
N ILE A 8 -47.05 -5.35 28.58
CA ILE A 8 -46.40 -4.35 29.44
C ILE A 8 -45.90 -5.10 30.68
N GLN A 9 -44.60 -5.17 30.91
CA GLN A 9 -44.03 -5.66 32.16
C GLN A 9 -43.29 -4.55 32.89
N LEU A 10 -43.66 -4.33 34.15
CA LEU A 10 -42.92 -3.53 35.11
C LEU A 10 -41.83 -4.41 35.72
N VAL A 11 -40.59 -3.96 35.70
CA VAL A 11 -39.45 -4.66 36.34
C VAL A 11 -38.72 -3.66 37.24
N GLN A 12 -38.67 -3.96 38.53
CA GLN A 12 -37.89 -3.23 39.53
C GLN A 12 -36.40 -3.43 39.25
N GLY A 13 -35.64 -2.33 39.09
CA GLY A 13 -34.19 -2.33 38.98
C GLY A 13 -33.56 -2.13 40.38
N VAL A 14 -32.36 -2.64 40.55
CA VAL A 14 -31.57 -2.45 41.75
C VAL A 14 -31.12 -0.98 41.84
N GLY A 15 -31.75 -0.23 42.75
CA GLY A 15 -31.53 1.22 42.96
C GLY A 15 -32.73 2.05 42.51
N ASP A 16 -33.29 2.86 43.36
CA ASP A 16 -34.53 3.66 43.40
C ASP A 16 -35.02 4.41 42.15
N MET A 17 -34.91 3.83 40.96
CA MET A 17 -35.56 4.35 39.75
C MET A 17 -36.33 3.26 39.02
N GLU A 18 -37.67 3.37 39.08
CA GLU A 18 -38.57 2.54 38.26
C GLU A 18 -38.45 2.91 36.78
N TYR A 19 -38.12 1.91 35.96
CA TYR A 19 -38.11 2.04 34.50
C TYR A 19 -39.25 1.21 33.89
N ILE A 20 -40.01 1.84 33.00
CA ILE A 20 -41.02 1.16 32.21
C ILE A 20 -40.33 0.46 31.04
N ARG A 21 -40.49 -0.84 30.94
CA ARG A 21 -39.95 -1.70 29.91
C ARG A 21 -41.01 -2.01 28.86
N LYS A 22 -40.72 -1.73 27.57
CA LYS A 22 -41.54 -2.17 26.44
C LYS A 22 -40.73 -3.06 25.51
N THR A 23 -41.36 -4.15 25.04
CA THR A 23 -40.72 -5.16 24.19
C THR A 23 -41.56 -5.34 22.93
N PHE A 24 -40.89 -5.49 21.80
CA PHE A 24 -41.51 -5.78 20.50
C PHE A 24 -40.64 -6.72 19.69
N THR A 25 -41.23 -7.38 18.68
CA THR A 25 -40.51 -8.30 17.78
C THR A 25 -40.54 -7.72 16.37
N PHE A 26 -39.36 -7.70 15.71
CA PHE A 26 -39.21 -7.30 14.34
C PHE A 26 -38.32 -8.36 13.61
N GLU A 27 -38.82 -8.88 12.49
CA GLU A 27 -38.15 -9.96 11.70
C GLU A 27 -37.65 -11.13 12.57
N GLY A 28 -38.48 -11.58 13.51
CA GLY A 28 -38.16 -12.72 14.38
C GLY A 28 -37.21 -12.41 15.54
N LYS A 29 -36.66 -11.20 15.64
CA LYS A 29 -35.80 -10.77 16.77
C LYS A 29 -36.58 -9.93 17.75
N ARG A 30 -36.38 -10.20 19.05
CA ARG A 30 -37.00 -9.49 20.15
C ARG A 30 -36.16 -8.30 20.59
N TYR A 31 -36.77 -7.10 20.62
CA TYR A 31 -36.13 -5.86 21.02
C TYR A 31 -36.79 -5.33 22.28
N THR A 32 -36.02 -4.70 23.16
CA THR A 32 -36.48 -4.15 24.42
C THR A 32 -36.01 -2.72 24.57
N VAL A 33 -36.90 -1.80 24.94
CA VAL A 33 -36.57 -0.41 25.26
C VAL A 33 -37.01 -0.09 26.69
N ARG A 34 -36.32 0.86 27.34
CA ARG A 34 -36.60 1.32 28.69
C ARG A 34 -36.77 2.83 28.69
N GLY A 35 -37.80 3.33 29.39
CA GLY A 35 -38.04 4.75 29.60
C GLY A 35 -38.39 5.04 31.07
N LYS A 36 -38.11 6.26 31.54
CA LYS A 36 -38.53 6.72 32.89
C LYS A 36 -40.03 6.94 32.97
N THR A 37 -40.66 7.24 31.83
CA THR A 37 -42.12 7.39 31.70
C THR A 37 -42.62 6.49 30.57
N GLU A 38 -43.92 6.18 30.59
CA GLU A 38 -44.54 5.39 29.54
C GLU A 38 -44.45 6.08 28.18
N LYS A 39 -44.63 7.40 28.14
CA LYS A 39 -44.48 8.23 26.93
C LYS A 39 -43.05 8.13 26.34
N GLU A 40 -42.04 8.16 27.19
CA GLU A 40 -40.64 8.01 26.79
C GLU A 40 -40.37 6.59 26.25
N ALA A 41 -40.88 5.55 26.91
CA ALA A 41 -40.70 4.18 26.46
C ALA A 41 -41.40 3.92 25.11
N ILE A 42 -42.60 4.48 24.89
CA ILE A 42 -43.32 4.41 23.61
C ILE A 42 -42.57 5.15 22.51
N MET A 43 -42.08 6.34 22.78
CA MET A 43 -41.31 7.14 21.81
C MET A 43 -40.01 6.44 21.39
N LYS A 44 -39.31 5.86 22.38
CA LYS A 44 -38.10 5.04 22.11
C LYS A 44 -38.42 3.78 21.30
N MET A 45 -39.58 3.15 21.57
CA MET A 45 -40.00 1.98 20.80
C MET A 45 -40.36 2.36 19.35
N ALA A 46 -41.10 3.44 19.15
CA ALA A 46 -41.47 3.92 17.81
C ALA A 46 -40.25 4.31 16.99
N ASN A 47 -39.27 5.05 17.58
CA ASN A 47 -38.02 5.40 16.93
C ASN A 47 -37.22 4.15 16.56
N LYS A 48 -37.12 3.17 17.48
CA LYS A 48 -36.39 1.92 17.21
C LYS A 48 -37.04 1.09 16.11
N LEU A 49 -38.40 1.07 16.08
CA LEU A 49 -39.13 0.37 15.03
C LEU A 49 -38.90 1.03 13.66
N ARG A 50 -38.99 2.36 13.57
CA ARG A 50 -38.72 3.10 12.35
C ARG A 50 -37.30 2.88 11.83
N ASP A 51 -36.32 2.90 12.73
CA ASP A 51 -34.91 2.65 12.38
C ASP A 51 -34.69 1.24 11.81
N LEU A 52 -35.47 0.24 12.30
CA LEU A 52 -35.42 -1.13 11.80
C LEU A 52 -36.15 -1.28 10.45
N GLU A 53 -37.30 -0.57 10.28
CA GLU A 53 -38.08 -0.56 9.03
C GLU A 53 -37.33 0.14 7.89
N GLU A 54 -36.59 1.22 8.18
CA GLU A 54 -35.75 1.95 7.21
C GLU A 54 -34.47 1.20 6.87
N GLY A 55 -34.20 0.03 7.50
CA GLY A 55 -32.96 -0.74 7.29
C GLY A 55 -31.70 0.04 7.70
N SER A 56 -31.89 1.19 8.36
CA SER A 56 -30.81 2.01 8.87
C SER A 56 -30.27 1.40 10.17
N VAL A 57 -29.07 0.85 10.12
CA VAL A 57 -28.31 0.63 11.35
C VAL A 57 -28.22 2.01 12.03
N VAL A 58 -28.89 2.17 13.18
CA VAL A 58 -28.86 3.43 13.93
C VAL A 58 -27.41 3.70 14.33
N ILE A 59 -26.77 4.47 13.50
CA ILE A 59 -25.41 4.92 13.78
C ILE A 59 -25.54 6.03 14.81
N SER A 60 -25.11 5.74 16.02
CA SER A 60 -25.13 6.67 17.15
C SER A 60 -23.74 6.78 17.77
N GLY A 61 -23.57 7.70 18.69
CA GLY A 61 -22.31 7.75 19.45
C GLY A 61 -22.02 6.50 20.29
N ASN A 62 -22.99 5.60 20.45
CA ASN A 62 -22.81 4.28 21.08
C ASN A 62 -22.33 3.21 20.08
N THR A 63 -22.23 3.53 18.79
CA THR A 63 -21.65 2.66 17.77
C THR A 63 -20.17 2.44 18.07
N LEU A 64 -19.69 1.22 17.87
CA LEU A 64 -18.26 0.90 18.05
C LEU A 64 -17.40 1.60 17.01
N VAL A 65 -16.19 1.97 17.39
CA VAL A 65 -15.22 2.61 16.47
C VAL A 65 -14.98 1.73 15.25
N LYS A 66 -14.88 0.40 15.42
CA LYS A 66 -14.67 -0.55 14.32
C LYS A 66 -15.84 -0.51 13.33
N ASP A 67 -17.08 -0.60 13.81
CA ASP A 67 -18.27 -0.65 12.95
C ASP A 67 -18.47 0.66 12.19
N TRP A 68 -18.24 1.79 12.86
CA TRP A 68 -18.26 3.10 12.23
C TRP A 68 -17.16 3.25 11.16
N ALA A 69 -15.92 2.81 11.47
CA ALA A 69 -14.81 2.90 10.54
C ALA A 69 -15.06 2.06 9.28
N LEU A 70 -15.61 0.85 9.41
CA LEU A 70 -16.01 0.00 8.28
C LEU A 70 -17.06 0.70 7.42
N LYS A 71 -18.08 1.27 8.04
CA LYS A 71 -19.12 2.05 7.35
C LYS A 71 -18.53 3.27 6.61
N CYS A 72 -17.59 3.98 7.25
CA CYS A 72 -16.89 5.10 6.61
C CYS A 72 -16.12 4.66 5.36
N VAL A 73 -15.42 3.54 5.41
CA VAL A 73 -14.67 3.02 4.25
C VAL A 73 -15.64 2.64 3.14
N GLU A 74 -16.72 1.95 3.46
CA GLU A 74 -17.76 1.55 2.53
C GLU A 74 -18.41 2.75 1.84
N THR A 75 -18.78 3.78 2.63
CA THR A 75 -19.52 4.95 2.13
C THR A 75 -18.63 5.97 1.41
N TYR A 76 -17.44 6.27 1.94
CA TYR A 76 -16.62 7.41 1.48
C TYR A 76 -15.39 7.00 0.65
N LYS A 77 -15.08 5.69 0.53
CA LYS A 77 -13.93 5.19 -0.25
C LYS A 77 -14.34 4.35 -1.46
N THR A 78 -15.52 4.59 -2.01
CA THR A 78 -16.11 3.86 -3.15
C THR A 78 -15.24 3.92 -4.41
N ASN A 79 -14.59 5.06 -4.69
CA ASN A 79 -13.77 5.28 -5.89
C ASN A 79 -12.36 4.68 -5.79
N GLN A 80 -12.02 4.00 -4.68
CA GLN A 80 -10.71 3.37 -4.53
C GLN A 80 -10.72 1.94 -5.07
N ALA A 81 -9.61 1.55 -5.73
CA ALA A 81 -9.41 0.17 -6.15
C ALA A 81 -9.53 -0.79 -4.96
N GLU A 82 -10.11 -1.96 -5.18
CA GLU A 82 -10.35 -2.99 -4.15
C GLU A 82 -9.08 -3.34 -3.35
N ALA A 83 -7.95 -3.51 -4.04
CA ALA A 83 -6.67 -3.78 -3.40
C ALA A 83 -6.23 -2.65 -2.44
N THR A 84 -6.55 -1.39 -2.77
CA THR A 84 -6.26 -0.23 -1.91
C THR A 84 -7.16 -0.23 -0.68
N ARG A 85 -8.47 -0.51 -0.86
CA ARG A 85 -9.41 -0.64 0.27
C ARG A 85 -9.01 -1.76 1.21
N LYS A 86 -8.62 -2.93 0.66
CA LYS A 86 -8.15 -4.07 1.45
C LYS A 86 -6.92 -3.71 2.29
N ALA A 87 -5.90 -3.11 1.66
CA ALA A 87 -4.70 -2.67 2.38
C ALA A 87 -5.00 -1.60 3.45
N TYR A 88 -5.98 -0.73 3.19
CA TYR A 88 -6.45 0.28 4.15
C TYR A 88 -7.09 -0.38 5.38
N LEU A 89 -7.98 -1.35 5.16
CA LEU A 89 -8.63 -2.10 6.24
C LEU A 89 -7.64 -2.98 7.02
N GLU A 90 -6.66 -3.60 6.37
CA GLU A 90 -5.59 -4.37 7.03
C GLU A 90 -4.80 -3.49 8.00
N LYS A 91 -4.45 -2.26 7.61
CA LYS A 91 -3.77 -1.30 8.50
C LYS A 91 -4.67 -0.88 9.67
N MET A 92 -5.96 -0.61 9.44
CA MET A 92 -6.90 -0.32 10.52
C MET A 92 -7.02 -1.48 11.51
N ASN A 93 -7.14 -2.71 11.00
CA ASN A 93 -7.22 -3.91 11.83
C ASN A 93 -5.98 -4.09 12.70
N SER A 94 -4.79 -3.89 12.13
CA SER A 94 -3.52 -4.15 12.84
C SER A 94 -3.24 -3.16 13.97
N VAL A 95 -3.76 -1.94 13.91
CA VAL A 95 -3.42 -0.87 14.86
C VAL A 95 -4.65 -0.29 15.54
N ILE A 96 -5.61 0.23 14.76
CA ILE A 96 -6.74 1.01 15.32
C ILE A 96 -7.72 0.07 16.03
N PHE A 97 -8.13 -1.00 15.34
CA PHE A 97 -9.16 -1.89 15.88
C PHE A 97 -8.67 -2.73 17.07
N THR A 98 -7.39 -3.08 17.10
CA THR A 98 -6.79 -3.80 18.24
C THR A 98 -6.79 -2.95 19.52
N LYS A 99 -6.74 -1.63 19.41
CA LYS A 99 -6.59 -0.73 20.58
C LYS A 99 -7.90 -0.07 21.00
N ILE A 100 -8.69 0.39 20.04
CA ILE A 100 -9.91 1.17 20.30
C ILE A 100 -11.15 0.66 19.56
N GLY A 101 -11.02 -0.38 18.73
CA GLY A 101 -12.12 -0.84 17.86
C GLY A 101 -13.35 -1.33 18.57
N SER A 102 -13.21 -1.93 19.76
CA SER A 102 -14.30 -2.43 20.59
C SER A 102 -14.94 -1.36 21.49
N ARG A 103 -14.41 -0.15 21.51
CA ARG A 103 -14.96 0.96 22.30
C ARG A 103 -15.98 1.75 21.49
N THR A 104 -16.93 2.39 22.19
CA THR A 104 -17.93 3.26 21.54
C THR A 104 -17.29 4.61 21.14
N LEU A 105 -17.77 5.22 20.06
CA LEU A 105 -17.30 6.51 19.59
C LEU A 105 -17.30 7.58 20.70
N LYS A 106 -18.37 7.67 21.48
CA LYS A 106 -18.49 8.64 22.58
C LYS A 106 -17.50 8.42 23.73
N SER A 107 -17.01 7.20 23.91
CA SER A 107 -16.07 6.88 24.98
C SER A 107 -14.62 7.24 24.66
N ILE A 108 -14.33 7.55 23.40
CA ILE A 108 -12.97 7.86 22.97
C ILE A 108 -12.60 9.31 23.31
N LYS A 109 -11.48 9.46 23.98
CA LYS A 109 -10.91 10.75 24.38
C LYS A 109 -9.62 11.04 23.58
N PRO A 110 -9.16 12.30 23.50
CA PRO A 110 -7.90 12.66 22.84
C PRO A 110 -6.70 11.83 23.30
N PHE A 111 -6.61 11.51 24.59
CA PHE A 111 -5.60 10.64 25.16
C PHE A 111 -5.57 9.23 24.56
N ASP A 112 -6.75 8.65 24.28
CA ASP A 112 -6.85 7.30 23.71
C ASP A 112 -6.26 7.25 22.29
N VAL A 113 -6.61 8.23 21.45
CA VAL A 113 -6.06 8.31 20.08
C VAL A 113 -4.59 8.66 20.05
N GLN A 114 -4.12 9.48 21.03
CA GLN A 114 -2.69 9.75 21.18
C GLN A 114 -1.91 8.49 21.56
N ASN A 115 -2.46 7.63 22.44
CA ASN A 115 -1.84 6.34 22.79
C ASN A 115 -1.76 5.39 21.57
N VAL A 116 -2.75 5.41 20.68
CA VAL A 116 -2.65 4.68 19.40
C VAL A 116 -1.46 5.18 18.60
N MET A 117 -1.27 6.50 18.49
CA MET A 117 -0.13 7.08 17.76
C MET A 117 1.20 6.78 18.42
N ASN A 118 1.31 6.91 19.74
CA ASN A 118 2.54 6.66 20.49
C ASN A 118 3.04 5.23 20.35
N SER A 119 2.13 4.26 20.17
CA SER A 119 2.49 2.85 19.92
C SER A 119 3.15 2.61 18.55
N LEU A 120 3.21 3.62 17.69
CA LEU A 120 3.84 3.55 16.38
C LEU A 120 5.31 4.04 16.41
N GLN A 121 5.87 4.25 17.59
CA GLN A 121 7.29 4.58 17.71
C GLN A 121 8.16 3.48 17.05
N GLY A 122 9.14 3.90 16.24
CA GLY A 122 9.99 2.96 15.48
C GLY A 122 9.43 2.55 14.10
N TYR A 123 8.17 2.82 13.80
CA TYR A 123 7.62 2.58 12.47
C TYR A 123 8.08 3.63 11.45
N SER A 124 7.87 3.33 10.16
CA SER A 124 8.22 4.28 9.09
C SER A 124 7.34 5.53 9.13
N LYS A 125 7.92 6.70 8.75
CA LYS A 125 7.20 7.98 8.66
C LYS A 125 5.92 7.89 7.81
N SER A 126 5.95 7.11 6.72
CA SER A 126 4.79 6.90 5.85
C SER A 126 3.69 6.12 6.56
N TYR A 127 4.04 5.02 7.24
CA TYR A 127 3.07 4.20 7.97
C TYR A 127 2.39 4.98 9.10
N ILE A 128 3.18 5.75 9.87
CA ILE A 128 2.66 6.66 10.91
C ILE A 128 1.70 7.68 10.30
N SER A 129 2.06 8.27 9.16
CA SER A 129 1.19 9.22 8.47
C SER A 129 -0.11 8.59 7.98
N ASP A 130 -0.07 7.35 7.50
CA ASP A 130 -1.29 6.63 7.07
C ASP A 130 -2.24 6.41 8.24
N ILE A 131 -1.75 5.90 9.38
CA ILE A 131 -2.58 5.68 10.59
C ILE A 131 -3.14 7.00 11.11
N TYR A 132 -2.33 8.05 11.14
CA TYR A 132 -2.79 9.40 11.50
C TYR A 132 -3.95 9.86 10.62
N GLN A 133 -3.84 9.73 9.29
CA GLN A 133 -4.89 10.12 8.37
C GLN A 133 -6.15 9.24 8.53
N MET A 134 -5.98 7.96 8.86
CA MET A 134 -7.09 7.05 9.13
C MET A 134 -7.88 7.47 10.39
N LEU A 135 -7.18 7.78 11.48
CA LEU A 135 -7.82 8.26 12.71
C LEU A 135 -8.56 9.57 12.46
N ARG A 136 -7.91 10.55 11.84
CA ARG A 136 -8.56 11.81 11.48
C ARG A 136 -9.78 11.62 10.59
N PHE A 137 -9.70 10.73 9.60
CA PHE A 137 -10.82 10.42 8.71
C PHE A 137 -12.02 9.85 9.50
N ILE A 138 -11.80 8.87 10.37
CA ILE A 138 -12.86 8.21 11.15
C ILE A 138 -13.57 9.22 12.05
N PHE A 139 -12.80 9.98 12.86
CA PHE A 139 -13.38 10.86 13.89
C PHE A 139 -13.90 12.18 13.31
N SER A 140 -13.27 12.75 12.28
CA SER A 140 -13.82 13.88 11.54
C SER A 140 -15.18 13.55 10.93
N LYS A 141 -15.32 12.35 10.31
CA LYS A 141 -16.62 11.90 9.80
C LYS A 141 -17.64 11.64 10.90
N ALA A 142 -17.21 11.14 12.07
CA ALA A 142 -18.10 10.98 13.22
C ALA A 142 -18.62 12.32 13.73
N LYS A 143 -17.78 13.35 13.80
CA LYS A 143 -18.19 14.71 14.17
C LYS A 143 -19.15 15.32 13.12
N THR A 144 -18.81 15.22 11.84
CA THR A 144 -19.65 15.73 10.74
C THR A 144 -21.05 15.10 10.76
N ASN A 145 -21.14 13.80 11.10
CA ASN A 145 -22.42 13.09 11.21
C ASN A 145 -23.06 13.23 12.62
N LYS A 146 -22.57 14.15 13.46
CA LYS A 146 -23.12 14.47 14.79
C LYS A 146 -23.18 13.25 15.75
N LEU A 147 -22.31 12.26 15.55
CA LEU A 147 -22.22 11.08 16.44
C LEU A 147 -21.42 11.37 17.71
N ILE A 148 -20.50 12.32 17.63
CA ILE A 148 -19.69 12.85 18.74
C ILE A 148 -19.73 14.37 18.71
N ALA A 149 -19.61 15.00 19.89
CA ALA A 149 -19.59 16.46 20.00
C ALA A 149 -18.26 17.03 19.51
N ASP A 150 -17.15 16.42 19.96
CA ASP A 150 -15.80 16.88 19.66
C ASP A 150 -14.99 15.82 18.93
N ASP A 151 -14.09 16.27 18.04
CA ASP A 151 -13.15 15.41 17.34
C ASP A 151 -11.91 15.17 18.22
N PRO A 152 -11.70 13.94 18.72
CA PRO A 152 -10.58 13.64 19.61
C PRO A 152 -9.21 13.67 18.88
N THR A 153 -9.20 13.92 17.57
CA THR A 153 -7.95 13.92 16.77
C THR A 153 -7.45 15.32 16.42
N LEU A 154 -8.07 16.40 16.95
CA LEU A 154 -7.70 17.77 16.58
C LEU A 154 -6.21 18.06 16.86
N ASP A 155 -5.73 17.75 18.05
CA ASP A 155 -4.36 18.03 18.51
C ASP A 155 -3.45 16.80 18.45
N LEU A 156 -3.80 15.81 17.63
CA LEU A 156 -3.09 14.55 17.55
C LEU A 156 -1.65 14.74 17.04
N GLN A 157 -0.67 14.29 17.82
CA GLN A 157 0.75 14.39 17.51
C GLN A 157 1.27 13.11 16.85
N LYS A 158 2.17 13.26 15.86
CA LYS A 158 2.85 12.14 15.22
C LYS A 158 4.18 11.85 15.89
N PRO A 159 4.49 10.60 16.29
CA PRO A 159 5.83 10.24 16.72
C PRO A 159 6.83 10.40 15.57
N LYS A 160 8.11 10.54 15.91
CA LYS A 160 9.18 10.54 14.91
C LYS A 160 9.24 9.17 14.23
N GLY A 161 9.10 9.14 12.90
CA GLY A 161 9.19 7.92 12.12
C GLY A 161 10.55 7.74 11.47
N THR A 162 10.93 6.49 11.23
CA THR A 162 12.14 6.17 10.47
C THR A 162 11.92 6.45 8.99
N LYS A 163 12.94 6.97 8.31
CA LYS A 163 12.97 7.10 6.86
C LYS A 163 13.99 6.10 6.32
N LYS A 164 13.53 5.05 5.67
CA LYS A 164 14.43 4.20 4.89
C LYS A 164 14.60 4.82 3.51
N ASN A 165 15.79 5.30 3.22
CA ASN A 165 16.12 5.74 1.86
C ASN A 165 16.28 4.49 1.00
N ARG A 166 15.68 4.51 -0.18
CA ARG A 166 15.96 3.52 -1.21
C ARG A 166 17.21 3.99 -1.94
N ARG A 167 18.11 3.06 -2.21
CA ARG A 167 19.39 3.33 -2.85
C ARG A 167 19.55 2.58 -4.16
N ALA A 168 20.46 3.02 -4.97
CA ALA A 168 21.01 2.23 -6.06
C ALA A 168 21.87 1.07 -5.51
N LEU A 169 22.16 0.11 -6.35
CA LEU A 169 23.17 -0.91 -6.06
C LEU A 169 24.54 -0.25 -5.93
N THR A 170 25.38 -0.78 -5.07
CA THR A 170 26.83 -0.50 -5.13
C THR A 170 27.43 -1.17 -6.37
N GLU A 171 28.60 -0.73 -6.82
CA GLU A 171 29.28 -1.32 -7.97
C GLU A 171 29.52 -2.83 -7.80
N ASN A 172 29.88 -3.23 -6.58
CA ASN A 172 30.06 -4.65 -6.24
C ASN A 172 28.75 -5.44 -6.30
N GLU A 173 27.65 -4.89 -5.75
CA GLU A 173 26.32 -5.53 -5.82
C GLU A 173 25.82 -5.61 -7.27
N GLU A 174 26.05 -4.57 -8.07
CA GLU A 174 25.67 -4.50 -9.49
C GLU A 174 26.42 -5.55 -10.30
N TYR A 175 27.72 -5.68 -10.10
CA TYR A 175 28.55 -6.71 -10.73
C TYR A 175 28.03 -8.13 -10.43
N HIS A 176 27.79 -8.45 -9.16
CA HIS A 176 27.32 -9.78 -8.77
C HIS A 176 25.86 -10.02 -9.18
N PHE A 177 25.02 -8.98 -9.20
CA PHE A 177 23.66 -9.08 -9.75
C PHE A 177 23.68 -9.47 -11.23
N LEU A 178 24.47 -8.77 -12.04
CA LEU A 178 24.60 -9.05 -13.48
C LEU A 178 25.14 -10.46 -13.70
N LYS A 179 26.22 -10.85 -13.03
CA LYS A 179 26.79 -12.18 -13.11
C LYS A 179 25.76 -13.29 -12.83
N VAL A 180 25.01 -13.18 -11.73
CA VAL A 180 23.97 -14.16 -11.37
C VAL A 180 22.82 -14.16 -12.39
N CYS A 181 22.47 -13.02 -12.92
CA CYS A 181 21.40 -12.93 -13.93
C CYS A 181 21.83 -13.45 -15.31
N GLU A 182 23.11 -13.42 -15.65
CA GLU A 182 23.63 -13.99 -16.90
C GLU A 182 23.49 -15.53 -16.91
N GLU A 183 23.63 -16.16 -15.77
CA GLU A 183 23.60 -17.60 -15.64
C GLU A 183 22.19 -18.22 -15.65
N SER A 184 21.11 -17.40 -15.50
CA SER A 184 19.76 -17.95 -15.35
C SER A 184 18.63 -17.02 -15.79
N ASP A 185 17.74 -17.55 -16.64
CA ASP A 185 16.49 -16.87 -17.05
C ASP A 185 15.46 -16.76 -15.91
N ARG A 186 15.67 -17.45 -14.81
CA ARG A 186 14.83 -17.34 -13.61
C ARG A 186 14.72 -15.90 -13.10
N PHE A 187 15.72 -15.07 -13.39
CA PHE A 187 15.83 -13.70 -12.88
C PHE A 187 15.44 -12.64 -13.91
N LEU A 188 14.84 -13.02 -15.06
CA LEU A 188 14.40 -12.07 -16.11
C LEU A 188 13.48 -10.97 -15.58
N VAL A 189 12.62 -11.26 -14.60
CA VAL A 189 11.77 -10.24 -13.97
C VAL A 189 12.59 -9.10 -13.32
N PHE A 190 13.73 -9.43 -12.74
CA PHE A 190 14.63 -8.44 -12.13
C PHE A 190 15.51 -7.75 -13.18
N MET A 191 15.89 -8.44 -14.26
CA MET A 191 16.57 -7.82 -15.40
C MET A 191 15.67 -6.76 -16.08
N LEU A 192 14.37 -7.00 -16.24
CA LEU A 192 13.41 -5.99 -16.73
C LEU A 192 13.35 -4.76 -15.82
N MET A 193 13.48 -4.94 -14.51
CA MET A 193 13.53 -3.81 -13.57
C MET A 193 14.84 -3.03 -13.66
N TYR A 194 15.95 -3.73 -13.86
CA TYR A 194 17.28 -3.14 -13.95
C TYR A 194 17.51 -2.45 -15.31
N TYR A 195 17.21 -3.11 -16.42
CA TYR A 195 17.51 -2.59 -17.77
C TYR A 195 16.43 -1.68 -18.36
N CYS A 196 15.16 -1.87 -17.96
CA CYS A 196 14.02 -1.15 -18.53
C CYS A 196 13.23 -0.36 -17.48
N SER A 197 13.77 -0.24 -16.27
CA SER A 197 13.09 0.53 -15.20
C SER A 197 11.65 0.08 -14.90
N CYS A 198 11.28 -1.16 -15.18
CA CYS A 198 9.95 -1.66 -14.86
C CYS A 198 9.70 -1.59 -13.36
N ARG A 199 8.48 -1.16 -12.96
CA ARG A 199 8.00 -1.45 -11.61
C ARG A 199 7.75 -2.94 -11.49
N THR A 200 7.79 -3.47 -10.29
CA THR A 200 7.52 -4.91 -10.05
C THR A 200 6.21 -5.37 -10.71
N SER A 201 5.15 -4.59 -10.57
CA SER A 201 3.85 -4.89 -11.19
C SER A 201 3.85 -4.78 -12.71
N GLU A 202 4.73 -3.96 -13.29
CA GLU A 202 4.90 -3.85 -14.74
C GLU A 202 5.70 -5.06 -15.25
N ALA A 203 6.85 -5.37 -14.63
CA ALA A 203 7.73 -6.45 -15.04
C ALA A 203 7.03 -7.82 -15.14
N ILE A 204 6.18 -8.16 -14.17
CA ILE A 204 5.41 -9.42 -14.17
C ILE A 204 4.28 -9.47 -15.20
N ASN A 205 3.97 -8.35 -15.88
CA ASN A 205 2.92 -8.24 -16.88
C ASN A 205 3.44 -8.04 -18.30
N ILE A 206 4.75 -7.93 -18.52
CA ILE A 206 5.34 -7.81 -19.85
C ILE A 206 5.12 -9.11 -20.63
N MET A 207 4.62 -8.95 -21.85
CA MET A 207 4.38 -10.04 -22.78
C MET A 207 5.26 -9.89 -24.04
N GLY A 208 5.38 -10.94 -24.84
CA GLY A 208 6.14 -10.89 -26.10
C GLY A 208 5.66 -9.80 -27.07
N LYS A 209 4.36 -9.47 -27.09
CA LYS A 209 3.78 -8.37 -27.90
C LYS A 209 4.26 -6.98 -27.49
N ASP A 210 4.85 -6.82 -26.31
CA ASP A 210 5.33 -5.56 -25.80
C ASP A 210 6.79 -5.28 -26.23
N ILE A 211 7.44 -6.28 -26.87
CA ILE A 211 8.75 -6.14 -27.52
C ILE A 211 8.49 -5.60 -28.92
N VAL A 212 8.81 -4.34 -29.15
CA VAL A 212 8.55 -3.68 -30.43
C VAL A 212 9.82 -2.99 -30.96
N ALA A 213 9.83 -2.68 -32.25
CA ALA A 213 10.89 -1.88 -32.85
C ALA A 213 10.33 -0.52 -33.27
N ILE A 214 11.15 0.50 -33.14
CA ILE A 214 10.93 1.82 -33.73
C ILE A 214 12.00 2.07 -34.76
N THR A 215 11.64 2.75 -35.85
CA THR A 215 12.61 3.17 -36.88
C THR A 215 12.70 4.68 -36.86
N GLU A 216 13.89 5.19 -36.71
CA GLU A 216 14.19 6.62 -36.72
C GLU A 216 15.40 6.86 -37.59
N SER A 217 15.31 7.79 -38.52
CA SER A 217 16.42 8.14 -39.48
C SER A 217 16.98 6.92 -40.23
N GLY A 218 16.15 5.90 -40.53
CA GLY A 218 16.56 4.67 -41.21
C GLY A 218 17.17 3.59 -40.33
N GLU A 219 17.42 3.88 -39.06
CA GLU A 219 17.94 2.93 -38.08
C GLU A 219 16.81 2.31 -37.25
N LYS A 220 16.98 1.02 -36.93
CA LYS A 220 15.99 0.26 -36.15
C LYS A 220 16.46 0.06 -34.72
N TYR A 221 15.60 0.49 -33.77
CA TYR A 221 15.85 0.37 -32.33
C TYR A 221 14.82 -0.57 -31.69
N ASN A 222 15.32 -1.53 -30.92
CA ASN A 222 14.44 -2.37 -30.11
C ASN A 222 14.03 -1.63 -28.84
N VAL A 223 12.74 -1.63 -28.56
CA VAL A 223 12.18 -0.98 -27.37
C VAL A 223 11.17 -1.87 -26.69
N LEU A 224 11.01 -1.70 -25.39
CA LEU A 224 9.98 -2.34 -24.59
C LEU A 224 8.84 -1.35 -24.36
N HIS A 225 7.63 -1.71 -24.75
CA HIS A 225 6.42 -0.95 -24.47
C HIS A 225 5.86 -1.32 -23.10
N ILE A 226 6.04 -0.47 -22.11
CA ILE A 226 5.54 -0.67 -20.74
C ILE A 226 4.19 0.00 -20.62
N ARG A 227 3.13 -0.79 -20.45
CA ARG A 227 1.75 -0.30 -20.31
C ARG A 227 1.46 0.09 -18.87
N GLY A 228 1.05 1.32 -18.67
CA GLY A 228 0.75 1.85 -17.36
C GLY A 228 -0.66 1.46 -16.87
N THR A 229 -0.77 1.17 -15.58
CA THR A 229 -2.03 0.79 -14.94
C THR A 229 -2.65 1.88 -14.07
N LYS A 230 -1.91 2.95 -13.71
CA LYS A 230 -2.33 3.91 -12.68
C LYS A 230 -2.38 5.39 -13.09
N SER A 231 -1.67 5.79 -14.15
CA SER A 231 -1.66 7.19 -14.62
C SER A 231 -1.23 7.23 -16.08
N GLY A 232 -1.65 8.24 -16.83
CA GLY A 232 -1.28 8.41 -18.25
C GLY A 232 0.23 8.41 -18.52
N ASN A 233 1.04 8.87 -17.57
CA ASN A 233 2.51 8.86 -17.68
C ASN A 233 3.14 7.48 -17.43
N ALA A 234 2.36 6.46 -17.14
CA ALA A 234 2.87 5.11 -16.92
C ALA A 234 3.02 4.32 -18.23
N ASP A 235 2.33 4.72 -19.31
CA ASP A 235 2.47 4.15 -20.66
C ASP A 235 3.70 4.79 -21.33
N ARG A 236 4.71 3.96 -21.65
CA ARG A 236 5.99 4.44 -22.17
C ARG A 236 6.73 3.39 -22.94
N LYS A 237 7.57 3.83 -23.89
CA LYS A 237 8.54 2.99 -24.58
C LYS A 237 9.92 3.26 -24.00
N VAL A 238 10.63 2.20 -23.64
CA VAL A 238 11.99 2.30 -23.08
C VAL A 238 12.96 1.53 -23.96
N PRO A 239 14.20 2.01 -24.14
CA PRO A 239 15.23 1.27 -24.89
C PRO A 239 15.39 -0.14 -24.31
N LEU A 240 15.51 -1.12 -25.18
CA LEU A 240 15.73 -2.52 -24.82
C LEU A 240 17.15 -2.90 -25.21
N PRO A 241 18.09 -3.01 -24.24
CA PRO A 241 19.48 -3.37 -24.52
C PRO A 241 19.59 -4.77 -25.14
N ASP A 242 20.57 -4.94 -26.03
CA ASP A 242 20.75 -6.18 -26.78
C ASP A 242 20.93 -7.40 -25.90
N VAL A 243 21.63 -7.26 -24.78
CA VAL A 243 21.82 -8.33 -23.78
C VAL A 243 20.49 -8.88 -23.27
N LEU A 244 19.49 -8.04 -23.07
CA LEU A 244 18.15 -8.46 -22.66
C LEU A 244 17.30 -8.85 -23.89
N TYR A 245 17.38 -8.09 -24.99
CA TYR A 245 16.64 -8.36 -26.21
C TYR A 245 16.88 -9.79 -26.73
N HIS A 246 18.15 -10.23 -26.84
CA HIS A 246 18.48 -11.57 -27.33
C HIS A 246 17.87 -12.69 -26.47
N ARG A 247 17.66 -12.48 -25.20
CA ARG A 247 17.05 -13.46 -24.30
C ARG A 247 15.53 -13.53 -24.43
N ILE A 248 14.87 -12.43 -24.80
CA ILE A 248 13.40 -12.33 -24.75
C ILE A 248 12.75 -12.23 -26.13
N LYS A 249 13.50 -11.98 -27.22
CA LYS A 249 12.98 -11.73 -28.58
C LYS A 249 12.10 -12.85 -29.13
N ASN A 250 12.32 -14.09 -28.71
CA ASN A 250 11.57 -15.26 -29.16
C ASN A 250 10.33 -15.55 -28.31
N THR A 251 10.01 -14.71 -27.31
CA THR A 251 8.80 -14.89 -26.50
C THR A 251 7.55 -14.76 -27.37
N PRO A 252 6.65 -15.74 -27.40
CA PRO A 252 5.40 -15.65 -28.15
C PRO A 252 4.56 -14.43 -27.72
N LYS A 253 3.85 -13.81 -28.67
CA LYS A 253 3.14 -12.53 -28.46
C LYS A 253 2.28 -12.46 -27.17
N PHE A 254 1.61 -13.54 -26.84
CA PHE A 254 0.67 -13.58 -25.71
C PHE A 254 1.23 -14.28 -24.46
N ASN A 255 2.50 -14.68 -24.49
CA ASN A 255 3.16 -15.26 -23.34
C ASN A 255 3.87 -14.17 -22.53
N TYR A 256 3.97 -14.38 -21.22
CA TYR A 256 4.75 -13.51 -20.35
C TYR A 256 6.23 -13.69 -20.60
N VAL A 257 6.96 -12.57 -20.65
CA VAL A 257 8.43 -12.56 -20.84
C VAL A 257 9.14 -13.16 -19.63
N ALA A 258 8.64 -12.86 -18.43
CA ALA A 258 9.19 -13.40 -17.20
C ALA A 258 8.13 -14.25 -16.49
N THR A 259 8.45 -15.51 -16.22
CA THR A 259 7.58 -16.49 -15.59
C THR A 259 8.23 -17.08 -14.33
N ASP A 260 7.41 -17.65 -13.46
CA ASP A 260 7.92 -18.42 -12.33
C ASP A 260 8.53 -19.76 -12.80
N THR A 261 9.07 -20.54 -11.88
CA THR A 261 9.72 -21.82 -12.19
C THR A 261 8.79 -22.89 -12.80
N ARG A 262 7.48 -22.65 -12.82
CA ARG A 262 6.46 -23.51 -13.44
C ARG A 262 5.97 -22.98 -14.80
N GLY A 263 6.57 -21.89 -15.30
CA GLY A 263 6.12 -21.23 -16.53
C GLY A 263 4.87 -20.34 -16.37
N ASN A 264 4.40 -20.12 -15.14
CA ASN A 264 3.21 -19.30 -14.89
C ASN A 264 3.58 -17.84 -14.63
N LYS A 265 2.59 -16.96 -14.78
CA LYS A 265 2.69 -15.58 -14.35
C LYS A 265 3.06 -15.50 -12.86
N TYR A 266 3.96 -14.58 -12.52
CA TYR A 266 4.31 -14.35 -11.12
C TYR A 266 3.13 -13.92 -10.26
N THR A 267 2.97 -14.59 -9.13
CA THR A 267 2.17 -14.14 -7.97
C THR A 267 3.06 -13.39 -6.99
N LYS A 268 2.46 -12.74 -5.98
CA LYS A 268 3.25 -12.12 -4.88
C LYS A 268 4.16 -13.13 -4.17
N SER A 269 3.67 -14.36 -3.98
CA SER A 269 4.41 -15.43 -3.31
C SER A 269 5.56 -15.94 -4.17
N SER A 270 5.31 -16.31 -5.43
CA SER A 270 6.36 -16.81 -6.32
C SER A 270 7.43 -15.76 -6.60
N LEU A 271 7.04 -14.47 -6.68
CA LEU A 271 8.01 -13.39 -6.83
C LEU A 271 8.88 -13.20 -5.57
N LYS A 272 8.31 -13.35 -4.38
CA LYS A 272 9.08 -13.36 -3.12
C LYS A 272 10.08 -14.52 -3.11
N CYS A 273 9.67 -15.70 -3.55
CA CYS A 273 10.58 -16.85 -3.67
C CYS A 273 11.72 -16.59 -4.68
N ALA A 274 11.42 -15.99 -5.83
CA ALA A 274 12.42 -15.59 -6.81
C ALA A 274 13.41 -14.57 -6.25
N LEU A 275 12.93 -13.56 -5.50
CA LEU A 275 13.78 -12.58 -4.84
C LEU A 275 14.71 -13.23 -3.79
N ASN A 276 14.17 -14.13 -2.99
CA ASN A 276 14.99 -14.83 -1.99
C ASN A 276 16.06 -15.70 -2.67
N ALA A 277 15.73 -16.34 -3.80
CA ALA A 277 16.69 -17.05 -4.60
C ALA A 277 17.77 -16.12 -5.19
N LEU A 278 17.37 -14.99 -5.77
CA LEU A 278 18.33 -13.99 -6.26
C LEU A 278 19.28 -13.53 -5.15
N ARG A 279 18.75 -13.19 -3.98
CA ARG A 279 19.55 -12.80 -2.81
C ARG A 279 20.54 -13.87 -2.40
N ARG A 280 20.10 -15.15 -2.41
CA ARG A 280 20.94 -16.29 -2.11
C ARG A 280 22.11 -16.39 -3.10
N GLU A 281 21.83 -16.41 -4.40
CA GLU A 281 22.84 -16.53 -5.45
C GLU A 281 23.81 -15.33 -5.45
N MET A 282 23.31 -14.13 -5.24
CA MET A 282 24.17 -12.96 -5.09
C MET A 282 25.11 -13.09 -3.89
N ASN A 283 24.62 -13.53 -2.71
CA ASN A 283 25.48 -13.75 -1.55
C ASN A 283 26.57 -14.80 -1.82
N ILE A 284 26.22 -15.91 -2.48
CA ILE A 284 27.18 -16.95 -2.88
C ILE A 284 28.20 -16.37 -3.86
N SER A 285 27.76 -15.66 -4.89
CA SER A 285 28.62 -15.00 -5.86
C SER A 285 29.57 -13.98 -5.22
N MET A 286 29.15 -13.32 -4.14
CA MET A 286 29.93 -12.39 -3.33
C MET A 286 30.87 -13.09 -2.34
N GLY A 287 30.95 -14.43 -2.37
CA GLY A 287 31.86 -15.21 -1.54
C GLY A 287 31.32 -15.74 -0.21
N CYS A 288 29.99 -15.64 0.00
CA CYS A 288 29.35 -16.22 1.18
C CYS A 288 29.48 -17.74 1.20
N LYS A 289 29.95 -18.30 2.30
CA LYS A 289 30.06 -19.75 2.50
C LYS A 289 28.68 -20.37 2.72
N VAL A 290 28.52 -21.60 2.25
CA VAL A 290 27.30 -22.40 2.43
C VAL A 290 27.63 -23.66 3.24
N PHE A 291 26.82 -23.93 4.28
CA PHE A 291 26.89 -25.14 5.06
C PHE A 291 25.48 -25.72 5.22
N ARG A 292 25.31 -27.02 4.95
CA ARG A 292 24.02 -27.72 5.00
C ARG A 292 22.88 -26.95 4.28
N ASN A 293 23.20 -26.37 3.12
CA ASN A 293 22.30 -25.56 2.30
C ASN A 293 21.89 -24.21 2.93
N GLU A 294 22.51 -23.78 4.01
CA GLU A 294 22.30 -22.45 4.63
C GLU A 294 23.49 -21.53 4.42
N LEU A 295 23.22 -20.24 4.24
CA LEU A 295 24.26 -19.22 4.12
C LEU A 295 24.85 -18.92 5.50
N ILE A 296 26.18 -18.88 5.59
CA ILE A 296 26.87 -18.54 6.84
C ILE A 296 26.96 -17.02 6.99
N GLN A 297 26.57 -16.51 8.16
CA GLN A 297 26.67 -15.09 8.50
C GLN A 297 28.14 -14.64 8.74
N PRO A 298 28.48 -13.35 8.51
CA PRO A 298 27.61 -12.29 8.00
C PRO A 298 27.39 -12.41 6.49
N LEU A 299 26.19 -12.00 6.02
CA LEU A 299 25.90 -11.99 4.60
C LEU A 299 26.55 -10.76 3.93
N PRO A 300 27.28 -10.92 2.80
CA PRO A 300 27.89 -9.81 2.10
C PRO A 300 26.87 -8.87 1.42
N LEU A 301 25.72 -9.41 0.97
CA LEU A 301 24.67 -8.58 0.39
C LEU A 301 23.91 -7.83 1.50
N ALA A 302 23.78 -6.55 1.36
CA ALA A 302 23.11 -5.70 2.35
C ALA A 302 21.61 -6.07 2.51
N ASP A 303 21.12 -5.99 3.76
CA ASP A 303 19.75 -6.38 4.12
C ASP A 303 18.68 -5.48 3.46
N ASP A 304 19.04 -4.26 3.09
CA ASP A 304 18.16 -3.28 2.45
C ASP A 304 18.00 -3.48 0.93
N PHE A 305 18.68 -4.48 0.33
CA PHE A 305 18.48 -4.85 -1.05
C PHE A 305 17.03 -5.31 -1.28
N VAL A 306 16.31 -4.58 -2.11
CA VAL A 306 14.93 -4.87 -2.53
C VAL A 306 14.80 -4.65 -4.04
N PRO A 307 13.82 -5.25 -4.73
CA PRO A 307 13.67 -5.12 -6.18
C PRO A 307 13.68 -3.68 -6.68
N TYR A 308 13.21 -2.75 -5.86
CA TYR A 308 13.20 -1.33 -6.23
C TYR A 308 14.61 -0.69 -6.31
N CYS A 309 15.63 -1.29 -5.68
CA CYS A 309 17.01 -0.86 -5.81
C CYS A 309 17.48 -0.95 -7.29
N LEU A 310 17.04 -1.99 -8.01
CA LEU A 310 17.35 -2.18 -9.44
C LEU A 310 16.84 -1.00 -10.29
N ARG A 311 15.62 -0.56 -10.04
CA ARG A 311 15.05 0.60 -10.72
C ARG A 311 15.74 1.91 -10.32
N HIS A 312 16.18 2.04 -9.06
CA HIS A 312 17.02 3.16 -8.63
C HIS A 312 18.36 3.16 -9.35
N THR A 313 19.01 2.00 -9.51
CA THR A 313 20.25 1.84 -10.24
C THR A 313 20.10 2.29 -11.70
N TYR A 314 19.00 1.88 -12.37
CA TYR A 314 18.71 2.38 -13.73
C TYR A 314 18.68 3.91 -13.79
N CYS A 315 17.96 4.57 -12.87
CA CYS A 315 17.89 6.03 -12.83
C CYS A 315 19.26 6.67 -12.57
N SER A 316 20.05 6.12 -11.64
CA SER A 316 21.41 6.58 -11.37
C SER A 316 22.34 6.39 -12.58
N ASN A 317 22.19 5.29 -13.31
CA ASN A 317 22.95 5.02 -14.51
C ASN A 317 22.59 5.97 -15.67
N LEU A 318 21.29 6.38 -15.78
CA LEU A 318 20.91 7.45 -16.72
C LEU A 318 21.58 8.78 -16.37
N CYS A 319 21.63 9.12 -15.07
CA CYS A 319 22.30 10.33 -14.58
C CYS A 319 23.80 10.30 -14.91
N LYS A 320 24.49 9.21 -14.56
CA LYS A 320 25.92 9.02 -14.85
C LYS A 320 26.23 9.13 -16.35
N LYS A 321 25.31 8.71 -17.21
CA LYS A 321 25.43 8.80 -18.68
C LYS A 321 25.02 10.18 -19.23
N GLY A 322 24.68 11.15 -18.41
CA GLY A 322 24.28 12.50 -18.79
C GLY A 322 22.97 12.60 -19.57
N VAL A 323 22.06 11.63 -19.39
CA VAL A 323 20.73 11.67 -20.00
C VAL A 323 19.93 12.82 -19.40
N ASP A 324 19.24 13.60 -20.25
CA ASP A 324 18.40 14.70 -19.80
C ASP A 324 17.36 14.25 -18.76
N ILE A 325 17.15 15.04 -17.71
CA ILE A 325 16.26 14.68 -16.59
C ILE A 325 14.81 14.47 -17.01
N ARG A 326 14.32 15.15 -18.05
CA ARG A 326 12.95 14.98 -18.56
C ARG A 326 12.82 13.68 -19.32
N VAL A 327 13.86 13.31 -20.10
CA VAL A 327 13.94 11.99 -20.75
C VAL A 327 14.02 10.90 -19.70
N ALA A 328 14.84 11.06 -18.67
CA ALA A 328 14.91 10.12 -17.55
C ALA A 328 13.57 10.01 -16.81
N GLN A 329 12.86 11.12 -16.56
CA GLN A 329 11.51 11.12 -15.98
C GLN A 329 10.54 10.28 -16.81
N TYR A 330 10.54 10.47 -18.14
CA TYR A 330 9.72 9.68 -19.07
C TYR A 330 10.07 8.19 -19.00
N LEU A 331 11.36 7.84 -19.15
CA LEU A 331 11.83 6.44 -19.10
C LEU A 331 11.50 5.76 -17.75
N MET A 332 11.56 6.52 -16.67
CA MET A 332 11.15 6.08 -15.34
C MET A 332 9.61 5.99 -15.17
N GLY A 333 8.82 6.68 -15.99
CA GLY A 333 7.38 6.81 -15.81
C GLY A 333 7.05 7.47 -14.46
N HIS A 334 7.77 8.51 -14.10
CA HIS A 334 7.50 9.30 -12.91
C HIS A 334 6.51 10.42 -13.24
N SER A 335 5.39 10.50 -12.52
CA SER A 335 4.41 11.58 -12.65
C SER A 335 4.93 12.91 -12.10
N ASP A 336 5.88 12.88 -11.16
CA ASP A 336 6.48 14.04 -10.54
C ASP A 336 8.01 14.04 -10.79
N ILE A 337 8.50 15.09 -11.42
CA ILE A 337 9.94 15.26 -11.75
C ILE A 337 10.83 15.25 -10.51
N ARG A 338 10.31 15.69 -9.36
CA ARG A 338 11.04 15.69 -8.08
C ARG A 338 11.54 14.30 -7.69
N LEU A 339 10.82 13.24 -8.10
CA LEU A 339 11.24 11.85 -7.84
C LEU A 339 12.52 11.50 -8.60
N THR A 340 12.66 12.02 -9.81
CA THR A 340 13.88 11.85 -10.65
C THR A 340 14.97 12.80 -10.18
N ALA A 341 14.64 14.07 -9.93
CA ALA A 341 15.57 15.09 -9.46
C ALA A 341 16.29 14.69 -8.17
N ASN A 342 15.58 14.10 -7.21
CA ASN A 342 16.19 13.63 -5.96
C ASN A 342 17.28 12.57 -6.16
N ILE A 343 17.33 11.89 -7.30
CA ILE A 343 18.39 10.93 -7.64
C ILE A 343 19.52 11.65 -8.41
N TYR A 344 19.15 12.63 -9.24
CA TYR A 344 20.09 13.42 -10.05
C TYR A 344 20.84 14.49 -9.23
N THR A 345 20.34 14.90 -8.06
CA THR A 345 20.95 15.96 -7.23
C THR A 345 22.10 15.50 -6.34
N HIS A 346 22.50 14.24 -6.38
CA HIS A 346 23.76 13.82 -5.78
C HIS A 346 24.93 14.27 -6.66
N THR A 347 25.23 15.58 -6.59
CA THR A 347 26.40 16.18 -7.24
C THR A 347 27.64 15.74 -6.45
N ASP A 348 28.42 14.86 -7.02
CA ASP A 348 29.78 14.57 -6.55
C ASP A 348 30.79 15.50 -7.23
N ASN A 349 32.03 15.50 -6.77
CA ASN A 349 33.08 16.32 -7.35
C ASN A 349 33.33 15.98 -8.86
N SER A 350 32.99 14.76 -9.30
CA SER A 350 33.13 14.35 -10.70
C SER A 350 32.15 15.10 -11.60
N ALA A 351 30.91 15.29 -11.16
CA ALA A 351 29.92 16.06 -11.91
C ALA A 351 30.30 17.55 -12.04
N ILE A 352 30.94 18.10 -11.01
CA ILE A 352 31.48 19.50 -11.06
C ILE A 352 32.59 19.59 -12.07
N VAL A 353 33.52 18.63 -12.04
CA VAL A 353 34.66 18.58 -13.01
C VAL A 353 34.16 18.41 -14.44
N ASP A 354 33.19 17.53 -14.69
CA ASP A 354 32.59 17.33 -15.99
C ASP A 354 31.84 18.58 -16.50
N ALA A 355 31.17 19.30 -15.60
CA ALA A 355 30.57 20.58 -15.93
C ALA A 355 31.62 21.62 -16.30
N ALA A 356 32.71 21.73 -15.54
CA ALA A 356 33.83 22.63 -15.85
C ALA A 356 34.44 22.34 -17.23
N LYS A 357 34.72 21.07 -17.54
CA LYS A 357 35.19 20.65 -18.87
C LYS A 357 34.23 21.04 -20.00
N LYS A 358 32.93 20.86 -19.81
CA LYS A 358 31.91 21.25 -20.81
C LYS A 358 31.79 22.76 -20.97
N MET A 359 32.07 23.52 -19.92
CA MET A 359 32.09 25.00 -19.95
C MET A 359 33.39 25.58 -20.49
N GLY A 360 34.42 24.75 -20.77
CA GLY A 360 35.71 25.20 -21.26
C GLY A 360 36.59 25.88 -20.20
N VAL A 361 36.39 25.53 -18.91
CA VAL A 361 37.17 26.04 -17.77
C VAL A 361 38.15 24.98 -17.28
#